data_cf9c03122cb18c9d72f70249eba5cdc6
#
_entry.id   cf9c03122cb18c9d72f70249eba5cdc6
#
_cell.length_a   1.000
_cell.length_b   1.000
_cell.length_c   1.000
_cell.angle_alpha   90.00
_cell.angle_beta   90.00
_cell.angle_gamma   90.00
#
_symmetry.space_group_name_H-M   'P 1'
#
loop_
_entity.id
_entity.type
_entity.pdbx_description
1 polymer ?
#
loop_
_entity_poly.entity_id
_entity_poly.type
_entity_poly.pdbx_seq_one_letter_code
_entity_poly.pdbx_strand_id
1 'polypeptide(L)'
;MATIDVNFNLIINYTGVSFAGLDELTLEVCDLGGACAQQKIFIEVIGDIIVYNAISPNGDIKNPNFILRYIEVLAETQKNKVSIYNRWGDVVWEGVDYNNTSMVFSGLNNNGGELPSGTYFYKIEFGSGRKTETGFLALRR
;
A
#
# COMPACT_ATOMS: atom_id res chain seq x y z
N MET A 1 21.45 1.11 6.29
CA MET A 1 22.90 1.34 6.03
C MET A 1 23.09 1.85 4.61
N ALA A 2 23.84 2.91 4.40
CA ALA A 2 24.17 3.43 3.08
C ALA A 2 25.69 3.33 2.84
N THR A 3 26.09 2.91 1.65
CA THR A 3 27.51 2.75 1.24
C THR A 3 27.68 3.16 -0.22
N ILE A 4 28.88 3.56 -0.60
CA ILE A 4 29.27 3.80 -2.00
C ILE A 4 30.24 2.70 -2.40
N ASP A 5 29.95 2.01 -3.50
CA ASP A 5 30.80 0.95 -4.02
C ASP A 5 31.99 1.49 -4.84
N VAL A 6 32.86 0.59 -5.28
CA VAL A 6 34.06 0.94 -6.07
C VAL A 6 33.76 1.53 -7.46
N ASN A 7 32.52 1.37 -7.93
CA ASN A 7 32.02 1.91 -9.20
C ASN A 7 31.22 3.21 -9.01
N PHE A 8 31.28 3.81 -7.82
CA PHE A 8 30.56 5.01 -7.41
C PHE A 8 29.02 4.85 -7.39
N ASN A 9 28.50 3.63 -7.20
CA ASN A 9 27.08 3.42 -6.99
C ASN A 9 26.73 3.60 -5.51
N LEU A 10 25.68 4.37 -5.24
CA LEU A 10 25.09 4.46 -3.91
C LEU A 10 24.24 3.22 -3.66
N ILE A 11 24.61 2.43 -2.64
CA ILE A 11 23.88 1.25 -2.20
C ILE A 11 23.21 1.56 -0.87
N ILE A 12 21.89 1.44 -0.81
CA ILE A 12 21.11 1.67 0.40
C ILE A 12 20.44 0.35 0.79
N ASN A 13 20.69 -0.12 1.99
CA ASN A 13 20.19 -1.39 2.50
C ASN A 13 19.36 -1.18 3.77
N TYR A 14 18.07 -1.53 3.69
CA TYR A 14 17.13 -1.51 4.80
C TYR A 14 16.83 -2.91 5.38
N THR A 15 17.55 -3.94 4.96
CA THR A 15 17.36 -5.30 5.48
C THR A 15 17.52 -5.33 7.00
N GLY A 16 16.51 -5.88 7.68
CA GLY A 16 16.49 -5.99 9.14
C GLY A 16 16.13 -4.70 9.89
N VAL A 17 15.73 -3.65 9.19
CA VAL A 17 15.26 -2.40 9.79
C VAL A 17 13.73 -2.35 9.74
N SER A 18 13.08 -2.24 10.89
CA SER A 18 11.62 -2.09 11.00
C SER A 18 11.16 -0.65 10.81
N PHE A 19 11.77 0.06 9.87
CA PHE A 19 11.43 1.45 9.56
C PHE A 19 10.60 1.52 8.28
N ALA A 20 9.51 2.27 8.34
CA ALA A 20 8.75 2.69 7.17
C ALA A 20 8.49 4.20 7.28
N GLY A 21 8.62 4.93 6.19
CA GLY A 21 8.45 6.36 6.16
C GLY A 21 9.51 7.06 5.31
N LEU A 22 9.63 8.37 5.48
CA LEU A 22 10.60 9.19 4.75
C LEU A 22 11.95 9.16 5.48
N ASP A 23 12.99 8.72 4.78
CA ASP A 23 14.37 8.78 5.24
C ASP A 23 15.14 9.86 4.44
N GLU A 24 16.10 10.50 5.06
CA GLU A 24 16.93 11.55 4.46
C GLU A 24 18.40 11.13 4.49
N LEU A 25 19.04 11.19 3.34
CA LEU A 25 20.46 10.92 3.18
C LEU A 25 21.15 12.15 2.57
N THR A 26 22.26 12.57 3.15
CA THR A 26 23.11 13.61 2.57
C THR A 26 24.37 12.98 1.97
N LEU A 27 24.58 13.20 0.68
CA LEU A 27 25.84 12.86 -0.01
C LEU A 27 26.73 14.07 -0.05
N GLU A 28 28.02 13.86 0.18
CA GLU A 28 29.07 14.88 0.02
C GLU A 28 30.09 14.38 -0.96
N VAL A 29 30.47 15.23 -1.90
CA VAL A 29 31.57 14.98 -2.85
C VAL A 29 32.54 16.14 -2.76
N CYS A 30 33.82 15.81 -2.55
CA CYS A 30 34.89 16.80 -2.47
C CYS A 30 35.91 16.60 -3.61
N ASP A 31 36.42 17.68 -4.16
CA ASP A 31 37.55 17.65 -5.09
C ASP A 31 38.89 17.49 -4.38
N LEU A 32 39.96 17.31 -5.14
CA LEU A 32 41.33 17.20 -4.59
C LEU A 32 41.84 18.51 -3.96
N GLY A 33 41.20 19.62 -4.26
CA GLY A 33 41.48 20.94 -3.68
C GLY A 33 40.77 21.20 -2.35
N GLY A 34 39.87 20.28 -1.93
CA GLY A 34 39.08 20.36 -0.71
C GLY A 34 37.77 21.13 -0.84
N ALA A 35 37.35 21.51 -2.05
CA ALA A 35 36.02 22.06 -2.28
C ALA A 35 34.97 20.94 -2.31
N CYS A 36 33.92 21.06 -1.48
CA CYS A 36 32.89 20.04 -1.31
C CYS A 36 31.51 20.54 -1.77
N ALA A 37 30.75 19.66 -2.36
CA ALA A 37 29.32 19.84 -2.69
C ALA A 37 28.46 18.79 -1.98
N GLN A 38 27.30 19.20 -1.50
CA GLN A 38 26.36 18.32 -0.80
C GLN A 38 25.05 18.23 -1.57
N GLN A 39 24.48 17.03 -1.59
CA GLN A 39 23.17 16.75 -2.15
C GLN A 39 22.33 15.96 -1.14
N LYS A 40 21.13 16.45 -0.83
CA LYS A 40 20.15 15.70 -0.06
C LYS A 40 19.32 14.80 -0.97
N ILE A 41 19.14 13.56 -0.53
CA ILE A 41 18.29 12.56 -1.19
C ILE A 41 17.21 12.13 -0.20
N PHE A 42 15.98 12.16 -0.62
CA PHE A 42 14.83 11.67 0.15
C PHE A 42 14.41 10.31 -0.37
N ILE A 43 14.21 9.36 0.55
CA ILE A 43 13.89 7.97 0.23
C ILE A 43 12.62 7.60 0.98
N GLU A 44 11.55 7.23 0.26
CA GLU A 44 10.36 6.68 0.89
C GLU A 44 10.55 5.18 1.07
N VAL A 45 10.66 4.75 2.35
CA VAL A 45 10.78 3.33 2.72
C VAL A 45 9.38 2.79 2.96
N ILE A 46 8.93 1.90 2.07
CA ILE A 46 7.61 1.26 2.14
C ILE A 46 7.76 -0.05 2.89
N GLY A 47 7.28 -0.09 4.13
CA GLY A 47 7.38 -1.29 4.98
C GLY A 47 6.24 -2.26 4.79
N ASP A 48 5.03 -1.76 4.50
CA ASP A 48 3.80 -2.55 4.40
C ASP A 48 2.69 -1.83 3.65
N ILE A 49 1.59 -2.56 3.34
CA ILE A 49 0.36 -1.93 2.88
C ILE A 49 -0.31 -1.18 4.02
N ILE A 50 -1.00 -0.08 3.69
CA ILE A 50 -1.81 0.67 4.65
C ILE A 50 -3.28 0.54 4.26
N VAL A 51 -4.10 0.05 5.18
CA VAL A 51 -5.53 -0.15 4.96
C VAL A 51 -6.31 1.06 5.46
N TYR A 52 -7.04 1.73 4.55
CA TYR A 52 -8.02 2.76 4.90
C TYR A 52 -9.40 2.11 5.03
N ASN A 53 -9.80 1.78 6.24
CA ASN A 53 -10.93 0.94 6.57
C ASN A 53 -12.29 1.65 6.69
N ALA A 54 -12.45 2.78 6.03
CA ALA A 54 -13.72 3.48 5.94
C ALA A 54 -13.92 4.03 4.52
N ILE A 55 -15.10 3.77 3.96
CA ILE A 55 -15.49 4.28 2.65
C ILE A 55 -16.84 4.98 2.72
N SER A 56 -17.01 6.00 1.88
CA SER A 56 -18.21 6.81 1.79
C SER A 56 -18.57 7.08 0.33
N PRO A 57 -19.11 6.10 -0.40
CA PRO A 57 -19.50 6.24 -1.80
C PRO A 57 -20.83 6.99 -1.94
N ASN A 58 -20.86 8.26 -1.54
CA ASN A 58 -22.04 9.15 -1.51
C ASN A 58 -22.09 10.13 -2.68
N GLY A 59 -21.23 9.94 -3.70
CA GLY A 59 -21.15 10.80 -4.87
C GLY A 59 -20.20 11.98 -4.74
N ASP A 60 -19.60 12.19 -3.57
CA ASP A 60 -18.47 13.11 -3.43
C ASP A 60 -17.13 12.43 -3.76
N ILE A 61 -16.04 13.22 -3.81
CA ILE A 61 -14.71 12.71 -4.13
C ILE A 61 -13.96 12.16 -2.91
N LYS A 62 -14.58 12.18 -1.72
CA LYS A 62 -13.93 11.79 -0.47
C LYS A 62 -14.21 10.32 -0.14
N ASN A 63 -13.15 9.55 -0.08
CA ASN A 63 -13.18 8.13 0.32
C ASN A 63 -14.23 7.25 -0.40
N PRO A 64 -14.42 7.38 -1.74
CA PRO A 64 -15.44 6.61 -2.44
C PRO A 64 -15.07 5.11 -2.52
N ASN A 65 -13.78 4.78 -2.40
CA ASN A 65 -13.23 3.44 -2.61
C ASN A 65 -12.45 2.93 -1.40
N PHE A 66 -12.40 1.61 -1.28
CA PHE A 66 -11.57 0.91 -0.31
C PHE A 66 -10.12 0.90 -0.80
N ILE A 67 -9.29 1.78 -0.24
CA ILE A 67 -7.90 1.96 -0.65
C ILE A 67 -6.97 1.11 0.22
N LEU A 68 -6.16 0.31 -0.46
CA LEU A 68 -5.06 -0.47 0.10
C LEU A 68 -3.75 0.16 -0.40
N ARG A 69 -3.27 1.19 0.30
CA ARG A 69 -2.11 1.95 -0.16
C ARG A 69 -0.87 1.05 -0.25
N TYR A 70 -0.12 1.18 -1.31
CA TYR A 70 1.09 0.42 -1.66
C TYR A 70 0.86 -1.03 -2.13
N ILE A 71 -0.37 -1.51 -2.25
CA ILE A 71 -0.64 -2.88 -2.69
C ILE A 71 -0.09 -3.17 -4.10
N GLU A 72 -0.06 -2.15 -4.97
CA GLU A 72 0.48 -2.23 -6.32
C GLU A 72 1.99 -2.01 -6.42
N VAL A 73 2.63 -1.51 -5.35
CA VAL A 73 4.05 -1.11 -5.35
C VAL A 73 4.94 -2.24 -4.83
N LEU A 74 4.51 -2.90 -3.74
CA LEU A 74 5.25 -4.00 -3.15
C LEU A 74 5.11 -5.26 -4.02
N ALA A 75 6.24 -5.82 -4.47
CA ALA A 75 6.24 -6.98 -5.37
C ALA A 75 5.47 -8.19 -4.80
N GLU A 76 5.54 -8.40 -3.49
CA GLU A 76 4.89 -9.50 -2.78
C GLU A 76 3.38 -9.33 -2.58
N THR A 77 2.83 -8.13 -2.86
CA THR A 77 1.41 -7.83 -2.69
C THR A 77 0.64 -7.68 -3.99
N GLN A 78 1.33 -7.56 -5.14
CA GLN A 78 0.71 -7.35 -6.46
C GLN A 78 -0.21 -8.51 -6.88
N LYS A 79 0.20 -9.75 -6.58
CA LYS A 79 -0.63 -10.93 -6.78
C LYS A 79 -1.44 -11.17 -5.52
N ASN A 80 -2.70 -10.77 -5.56
CA ASN A 80 -3.58 -10.82 -4.41
C ASN A 80 -5.02 -11.15 -4.80
N LYS A 81 -5.80 -11.54 -3.79
CA LYS A 81 -7.26 -11.65 -3.86
C LYS A 81 -7.84 -10.92 -2.65
N VAL A 82 -8.73 -9.98 -2.90
CA VAL A 82 -9.47 -9.28 -1.86
C VAL A 82 -10.92 -9.75 -1.86
N SER A 83 -11.41 -10.17 -0.69
CA SER A 83 -12.80 -10.59 -0.49
C SER A 83 -13.44 -9.72 0.60
N ILE A 84 -14.65 -9.24 0.34
CA ILE A 84 -15.47 -8.47 1.28
C ILE A 84 -16.66 -9.31 1.72
N TYR A 85 -16.88 -9.34 3.02
CA TYR A 85 -17.94 -10.14 3.67
C TYR A 85 -18.92 -9.23 4.39
N ASN A 86 -20.18 -9.64 4.42
CA ASN A 86 -21.18 -9.03 5.29
C ASN A 86 -21.01 -9.53 6.75
N ARG A 87 -21.85 -9.02 7.66
CA ARG A 87 -21.83 -9.42 9.09
C ARG A 87 -22.21 -10.89 9.34
N TRP A 88 -22.81 -11.57 8.37
CA TRP A 88 -23.16 -12.99 8.47
C TRP A 88 -22.06 -13.91 7.90
N GLY A 89 -21.00 -13.34 7.33
CA GLY A 89 -19.91 -14.09 6.75
C GLY A 89 -20.08 -14.45 5.28
N ASP A 90 -21.15 -13.93 4.62
CA ASP A 90 -21.33 -14.15 3.19
C ASP A 90 -20.42 -13.20 2.40
N VAL A 91 -19.80 -13.71 1.35
CA VAL A 91 -19.04 -12.91 0.40
C VAL A 91 -19.98 -12.03 -0.41
N VAL A 92 -19.79 -10.73 -0.34
CA VAL A 92 -20.57 -9.74 -1.09
C VAL A 92 -19.81 -9.16 -2.27
N TRP A 93 -18.47 -9.23 -2.25
CA TRP A 93 -17.61 -8.80 -3.33
C TRP A 93 -16.27 -9.52 -3.29
N GLU A 94 -15.70 -9.83 -4.46
CA GLU A 94 -14.35 -10.35 -4.61
C GLU A 94 -13.65 -9.72 -5.82
N GLY A 95 -12.36 -9.46 -5.68
CA GLY A 95 -11.50 -9.01 -6.75
C GLY A 95 -10.11 -9.63 -6.67
N VAL A 96 -9.52 -9.94 -7.82
CA VAL A 96 -8.16 -10.47 -7.99
C VAL A 96 -7.28 -9.38 -8.57
N ASP A 97 -5.99 -9.36 -8.18
CA ASP A 97 -5.03 -8.33 -8.57
C ASP A 97 -5.55 -6.91 -8.24
N TYR A 98 -5.99 -6.75 -7.01
CA TYR A 98 -6.47 -5.47 -6.48
C TYR A 98 -5.40 -4.38 -6.61
N ASN A 99 -5.76 -3.22 -7.15
CA ASN A 99 -4.79 -2.18 -7.52
C ASN A 99 -5.26 -0.75 -7.28
N ASN A 100 -6.32 -0.54 -6.49
CA ASN A 100 -6.89 0.76 -6.15
C ASN A 100 -7.47 1.59 -7.33
N THR A 101 -7.43 1.08 -8.55
CA THR A 101 -7.87 1.79 -9.77
C THR A 101 -8.87 0.97 -10.56
N SER A 102 -8.41 0.06 -11.44
CA SER A 102 -9.27 -0.79 -12.28
C SER A 102 -9.92 -1.93 -11.51
N MET A 103 -9.25 -2.44 -10.46
CA MET A 103 -9.77 -3.43 -9.54
C MET A 103 -9.83 -2.81 -8.14
N VAL A 104 -11.01 -2.32 -7.77
CA VAL A 104 -11.22 -1.60 -6.50
C VAL A 104 -12.66 -1.80 -6.01
N PHE A 105 -12.84 -1.97 -4.70
CA PHE A 105 -14.16 -2.05 -4.09
C PHE A 105 -14.70 -0.65 -3.81
N SER A 106 -15.90 -0.35 -4.31
CA SER A 106 -16.58 0.95 -4.20
C SER A 106 -17.95 0.86 -3.51
N GLY A 107 -18.15 -0.16 -2.67
CA GLY A 107 -19.42 -0.36 -1.98
C GLY A 107 -20.53 -0.99 -2.84
N LEU A 108 -20.15 -1.58 -3.99
CA LEU A 108 -21.04 -2.37 -4.85
C LEU A 108 -20.72 -3.85 -4.71
N ASN A 109 -21.71 -4.73 -4.86
CA ASN A 109 -21.44 -6.16 -5.00
C ASN A 109 -20.91 -6.49 -6.41
N ASN A 110 -20.48 -7.74 -6.66
CA ASN A 110 -19.96 -8.16 -7.97
C ASN A 110 -20.97 -8.03 -9.13
N ASN A 111 -22.27 -7.91 -8.84
CA ASN A 111 -23.33 -7.70 -9.82
C ASN A 111 -23.66 -6.21 -10.04
N GLY A 112 -22.92 -5.30 -9.40
CA GLY A 112 -23.14 -3.85 -9.48
C GLY A 112 -24.24 -3.32 -8.57
N GLY A 113 -24.81 -4.16 -7.69
CA GLY A 113 -25.80 -3.74 -6.72
C GLY A 113 -25.20 -3.01 -5.54
N GLU A 114 -25.84 -1.93 -5.10
CA GLU A 114 -25.39 -1.14 -3.96
C GLU A 114 -25.51 -1.94 -2.64
N LEU A 115 -24.41 -1.92 -1.87
CA LEU A 115 -24.42 -2.49 -0.52
C LEU A 115 -24.87 -1.44 0.49
N PRO A 116 -25.71 -1.80 1.48
CA PRO A 116 -26.19 -0.87 2.49
C PRO A 116 -25.06 -0.38 3.43
N SER A 117 -25.27 0.79 4.03
CA SER A 117 -24.37 1.27 5.10
C SER A 117 -24.27 0.24 6.22
N GLY A 118 -23.06 0.01 6.70
CA GLY A 118 -22.79 -0.96 7.75
C GLY A 118 -21.33 -1.31 7.89
N THR A 119 -21.05 -2.26 8.77
CA THR A 119 -19.72 -2.84 8.94
C THR A 119 -19.63 -4.10 8.12
N TYR A 120 -18.59 -4.16 7.32
CA TYR A 120 -18.16 -5.30 6.52
C TYR A 120 -16.83 -5.80 7.04
N PHE A 121 -16.40 -6.97 6.56
CA PHE A 121 -15.10 -7.54 6.88
C PHE A 121 -14.35 -7.78 5.58
N TYR A 122 -13.04 -7.58 5.62
CA TYR A 122 -12.19 -7.87 4.46
C TYR A 122 -11.20 -8.98 4.77
N LYS A 123 -10.80 -9.68 3.71
CA LYS A 123 -9.71 -10.66 3.70
C LYS A 123 -8.84 -10.37 2.48
N ILE A 124 -7.52 -10.26 2.68
CA ILE A 124 -6.54 -10.08 1.62
C ILE A 124 -5.62 -11.29 1.64
N GLU A 125 -5.64 -12.06 0.56
CA GLU A 125 -4.79 -13.23 0.34
C GLU A 125 -3.72 -12.89 -0.69
N PHE A 126 -2.47 -13.27 -0.44
CA PHE A 126 -1.33 -12.95 -1.29
C PHE A 126 -0.79 -14.22 -1.96
N GLY A 127 -0.52 -14.15 -3.27
CA GLY A 127 0.06 -15.25 -4.04
C GLY A 127 1.54 -15.53 -3.72
N SER A 128 2.21 -14.60 -3.05
CA SER A 128 3.62 -14.72 -2.63
C SER A 128 3.86 -15.62 -1.42
N GLY A 129 2.81 -16.09 -0.74
CA GLY A 129 2.91 -16.77 0.55
C GLY A 129 3.00 -15.83 1.74
N ARG A 130 2.91 -14.52 1.55
CA ARG A 130 2.75 -13.53 2.61
C ARG A 130 1.50 -13.85 3.44
N LYS A 131 1.55 -13.57 4.73
CA LYS A 131 0.44 -13.79 5.65
C LYS A 131 -0.82 -13.06 5.18
N THR A 132 -1.94 -13.78 5.18
CA THR A 132 -3.29 -13.22 4.92
C THR A 132 -3.61 -12.12 5.93
N GLU A 133 -4.13 -11.01 5.43
CA GLU A 133 -4.62 -9.91 6.25
C GLU A 133 -6.14 -9.89 6.30
N THR A 134 -6.68 -9.60 7.48
CA THR A 134 -8.12 -9.48 7.73
C THR A 134 -8.41 -8.27 8.61
N GLY A 135 -9.59 -7.72 8.46
CA GLY A 135 -10.04 -6.61 9.28
C GLY A 135 -11.48 -6.24 8.99
N PHE A 136 -11.90 -5.09 9.50
CA PHE A 136 -13.22 -4.54 9.24
C PHE A 136 -13.16 -3.34 8.29
N LEU A 137 -14.27 -3.08 7.62
CA LEU A 137 -14.48 -1.97 6.71
C LEU A 137 -15.83 -1.31 7.04
N ALA A 138 -15.81 -0.03 7.38
CA ALA A 138 -17.03 0.75 7.55
C ALA A 138 -17.46 1.35 6.21
N LEU A 139 -18.69 1.03 5.77
CA LEU A 139 -19.31 1.61 4.59
C LEU A 139 -20.41 2.57 5.04
N ARG A 140 -20.35 3.81 4.60
CA ARG A 140 -21.32 4.86 4.91
C ARG A 140 -21.80 5.54 3.62
N ARG A 141 -23.09 5.50 3.38
CA ARG A 141 -23.78 6.23 2.29
C ARG A 141 -24.52 7.44 2.83
#